data_ecd83772c68b1479a7babdacab710ea3
#
_entry.id   ecd83772c68b1479a7babdacab710ea3
#
_cell.length_a   1.000
_cell.length_b   1.000
_cell.length_c   1.000
_cell.angle_alpha   90.00
_cell.angle_beta   90.00
_cell.angle_gamma   90.00
#
_symmetry.space_group_name_H-M   'P 1'
#
loop_
_entity.id
_entity.type
_entity.pdbx_description
1 polymer ?
#
loop_
_entity_poly.entity_id
_entity_poly.type
_entity_poly.pdbx_seq_one_letter_code
_entity_poly.pdbx_strand_id
1 'polypeptide(L)'
;MTIQTASMPEAESPEESFLIKDNKDKNLPDSQFREKDSPGRDGTDKGRRKGKGRKTEQPDLRTAGVRKKSVGRNAVLNVVRVACQIVLPMVTLPYCSRILQVENMGKVNFAFSLVTFFALLADLGVSVYGVREGTKRSLSRRRFDRFASEVFAVNILMTAVSYAVLALIMFLVPGLWPYVAVVGVQSLFILFTTMGIEWVNAVYEDYYFIAVRTILIQVLYTASVFILVRRQEDYLLFTFLTVMVTGAASIANWIYCRRYVTIRPAPEGIRKHFRPMSVFFANNMAITVYVNADMAMLGLFCGDYYTGIYGSSMRIYQCMKTLMTAIYTVTIPRLSMHTAKGEKEQFRRLLTDVCASILLLIVPVIVGLILYAGDIMELVFGASYLPGALSLQLLAAALLFAVGNGIAVNCINAPLGEERVSMFATICAAVSNVALNLFMIPVFRETGAAITTIAAEALVLVICLARLPGWRKLLDLRVLGRNTLHTVAGAVFLAAVRLIFAPRIASLPVRMVSAILVSAAGYGIVLLLLRNEYLIGMLQRKNSKQ
;
A
#
# COMPACT_ATOMS: atom_id res chain seq x y z
N MET A 1 -11.53 -26.83 60.34
CA MET A 1 -12.50 -27.23 59.29
C MET A 1 -11.71 -27.40 58.00
N THR A 2 -11.49 -28.61 57.65
CA THR A 2 -10.53 -29.12 56.64
C THR A 2 -11.09 -28.93 55.23
N ILE A 3 -10.37 -28.28 54.31
CA ILE A 3 -10.70 -28.28 52.89
C ILE A 3 -9.62 -29.07 52.15
N GLN A 4 -10.08 -30.16 51.55
CA GLN A 4 -9.34 -31.07 50.72
C GLN A 4 -8.79 -30.38 49.47
N THR A 5 -7.49 -30.58 49.23
CA THR A 5 -6.81 -30.28 47.97
C THR A 5 -7.13 -31.37 46.97
N ALA A 6 -7.85 -31.06 45.89
CA ALA A 6 -8.02 -31.89 44.73
C ALA A 6 -6.83 -31.63 43.78
N SER A 7 -6.08 -32.67 43.46
CA SER A 7 -4.98 -32.71 42.52
C SER A 7 -5.50 -32.46 41.09
N MET A 8 -4.97 -31.44 40.44
CA MET A 8 -5.09 -31.25 38.98
C MET A 8 -4.08 -32.18 38.26
N PRO A 9 -4.45 -32.78 37.13
CA PRO A 9 -3.53 -33.52 36.30
C PRO A 9 -2.52 -32.60 35.63
N GLU A 10 -1.28 -33.09 35.51
CA GLU A 10 -0.17 -32.44 34.83
C GLU A 10 -0.51 -32.03 33.42
N ALA A 11 -0.32 -30.75 33.12
CA ALA A 11 -0.43 -30.18 31.78
C ALA A 11 0.81 -30.59 30.98
N GLU A 12 0.63 -31.39 29.96
CA GLU A 12 1.62 -31.64 28.92
C GLU A 12 2.09 -30.31 28.30
N SER A 13 3.40 -30.20 28.11
CA SER A 13 4.06 -29.01 27.61
C SER A 13 3.63 -28.68 26.18
N PRO A 14 3.40 -27.39 25.81
CA PRO A 14 2.91 -26.99 24.49
C PRO A 14 4.02 -26.92 23.42
N GLU A 15 5.03 -27.76 23.43
CA GLU A 15 6.18 -27.61 22.51
C GLU A 15 6.05 -28.27 21.13
N GLU A 16 5.05 -29.12 20.88
CA GLU A 16 4.97 -29.86 19.60
C GLU A 16 3.84 -29.45 18.62
N SER A 17 2.92 -28.55 18.97
CA SER A 17 1.76 -28.26 18.11
C SER A 17 1.93 -27.11 17.11
N PHE A 18 3.14 -26.57 16.93
CA PHE A 18 3.30 -25.29 16.23
C PHE A 18 3.69 -25.37 14.75
N LEU A 19 3.78 -26.53 14.14
CA LEU A 19 4.23 -26.60 12.73
C LEU A 19 3.47 -27.55 11.79
N ILE A 20 2.45 -28.25 12.20
CA ILE A 20 1.66 -29.08 11.27
C ILE A 20 0.19 -29.09 11.72
N LYS A 21 -0.63 -28.17 11.23
CA LYS A 21 -2.04 -28.51 10.99
C LYS A 21 -2.11 -29.29 9.71
N ASP A 22 -1.95 -30.59 9.83
CA ASP A 22 -2.29 -31.55 8.78
C ASP A 22 -3.76 -31.33 8.37
N ASN A 23 -3.94 -30.95 7.11
CA ASN A 23 -5.23 -30.83 6.46
C ASN A 23 -5.74 -32.25 6.10
N LYS A 24 -6.03 -33.06 7.13
CA LYS A 24 -6.68 -34.37 7.02
C LYS A 24 -8.16 -34.23 7.25
N ASP A 25 -8.85 -33.60 6.33
CA ASP A 25 -10.28 -33.79 6.15
C ASP A 25 -10.68 -33.39 4.73
N LYS A 26 -10.37 -34.26 3.79
CA LYS A 26 -11.10 -34.37 2.51
C LYS A 26 -11.04 -35.82 2.05
N ASN A 27 -11.80 -36.66 2.73
CA ASN A 27 -12.29 -37.89 2.13
C ASN A 27 -13.39 -37.53 1.13
N LEU A 28 -13.06 -37.53 -0.14
CA LEU A 28 -13.99 -37.65 -1.24
C LEU A 28 -13.79 -39.05 -1.83
N PRO A 29 -14.84 -39.85 -2.02
CA PRO A 29 -14.71 -41.21 -2.49
C PRO A 29 -14.37 -41.25 -3.97
N ASP A 30 -13.24 -41.89 -4.26
CA ASP A 30 -12.94 -42.44 -5.60
C ASP A 30 -13.93 -43.53 -5.93
N SER A 31 -14.77 -43.33 -6.93
CA SER A 31 -15.45 -44.40 -7.60
C SER A 31 -15.64 -44.10 -9.08
N GLN A 32 -15.06 -45.00 -9.87
CA GLN A 32 -15.46 -45.44 -11.17
C GLN A 32 -15.02 -44.61 -12.40
N PHE A 33 -13.82 -44.88 -12.85
CA PHE A 33 -13.59 -45.09 -14.28
C PHE A 33 -12.84 -46.43 -14.46
N ARG A 34 -13.59 -47.49 -14.76
CA ARG A 34 -13.09 -48.72 -15.35
C ARG A 34 -13.50 -48.72 -16.81
N GLU A 35 -12.52 -48.64 -17.68
CA GLU A 35 -12.63 -49.10 -19.08
C GLU A 35 -13.05 -50.56 -19.13
N LYS A 36 -13.97 -50.87 -20.02
CA LYS A 36 -14.16 -52.21 -20.55
C LYS A 36 -14.29 -52.13 -22.06
N ASP A 37 -13.33 -52.79 -22.69
CA ASP A 37 -13.25 -53.08 -24.10
C ASP A 37 -14.42 -53.94 -24.59
N SER A 38 -14.77 -53.68 -25.83
CA SER A 38 -15.50 -54.35 -26.91
C SER A 38 -15.75 -55.86 -26.83
N PRO A 39 -16.54 -56.53 -27.73
CA PRO A 39 -17.02 -56.10 -29.05
C PRO A 39 -18.42 -56.64 -29.49
N GLY A 40 -18.96 -55.97 -30.52
CA GLY A 40 -19.63 -56.78 -31.61
C GLY A 40 -21.13 -56.83 -31.72
N ARG A 41 -21.60 -56.44 -32.91
CA ARG A 41 -22.72 -56.93 -33.73
C ARG A 41 -24.09 -56.24 -33.72
N ASP A 42 -24.33 -55.68 -34.90
CA ASP A 42 -25.51 -55.71 -35.78
C ASP A 42 -26.93 -55.56 -35.22
N GLY A 43 -27.64 -54.64 -35.89
CA GLY A 43 -29.10 -54.83 -36.09
C GLY A 43 -29.89 -53.51 -36.11
N THR A 44 -30.05 -52.94 -37.29
CA THR A 44 -31.25 -52.24 -37.81
C THR A 44 -32.38 -51.93 -36.81
N ASP A 45 -32.82 -50.70 -36.66
CA ASP A 45 -34.07 -50.20 -37.23
C ASP A 45 -34.37 -48.72 -36.92
N LYS A 46 -35.25 -48.18 -37.74
CA LYS A 46 -35.69 -46.79 -37.88
C LYS A 46 -36.46 -46.25 -36.66
N GLY A 47 -36.19 -45.01 -36.27
CA GLY A 47 -37.04 -44.31 -35.30
C GLY A 47 -36.73 -42.82 -35.17
N ARG A 48 -37.26 -42.04 -36.10
CA ARG A 48 -37.17 -40.55 -36.16
C ARG A 48 -37.86 -39.88 -34.97
N ARG A 49 -37.12 -39.35 -33.99
CA ARG A 49 -37.64 -38.36 -33.04
C ARG A 49 -36.69 -37.18 -32.95
N LYS A 50 -37.20 -36.01 -33.39
CA LYS A 50 -36.56 -34.69 -33.23
C LYS A 50 -36.38 -34.36 -31.74
N GLY A 51 -35.19 -34.57 -31.21
CA GLY A 51 -34.75 -34.05 -29.94
C GLY A 51 -34.15 -32.66 -30.14
N LYS A 52 -34.71 -31.62 -29.49
CA LYS A 52 -34.15 -30.27 -29.41
C LYS A 52 -32.73 -30.37 -28.88
N GLY A 53 -31.75 -30.11 -29.73
CA GLY A 53 -30.33 -30.06 -29.36
C GLY A 53 -30.12 -29.00 -28.29
N ARG A 54 -29.67 -29.44 -27.13
CA ARG A 54 -28.97 -28.58 -26.16
C ARG A 54 -27.75 -28.00 -26.90
N LYS A 55 -27.83 -26.73 -27.28
CA LYS A 55 -26.65 -26.00 -27.71
C LYS A 55 -25.65 -26.03 -26.54
N THR A 56 -24.68 -26.88 -26.62
CA THR A 56 -23.43 -26.79 -25.87
C THR A 56 -22.85 -25.41 -26.18
N GLU A 57 -22.87 -24.51 -25.22
CA GLU A 57 -22.16 -23.23 -25.32
C GLU A 57 -20.68 -23.56 -25.59
N GLN A 58 -20.29 -23.48 -26.86
CA GLN A 58 -18.86 -23.46 -27.20
C GLN A 58 -18.24 -22.28 -26.49
N PRO A 59 -17.05 -22.42 -25.84
CA PRO A 59 -16.35 -21.31 -25.25
C PRO A 59 -16.13 -20.25 -26.33
N ASP A 60 -16.54 -19.03 -26.04
CA ASP A 60 -16.40 -17.89 -26.97
C ASP A 60 -14.89 -17.67 -27.23
N LEU A 61 -14.42 -18.14 -28.39
CA LEU A 61 -13.02 -18.13 -28.83
C LEU A 61 -12.41 -16.72 -28.92
N ARG A 62 -13.18 -15.66 -28.62
CA ARG A 62 -12.67 -14.30 -28.53
C ARG A 62 -11.76 -14.06 -27.33
N THR A 63 -11.78 -14.94 -26.31
CA THR A 63 -10.82 -14.92 -25.20
C THR A 63 -9.46 -15.55 -25.56
N ALA A 64 -9.38 -16.31 -26.67
CA ALA A 64 -8.13 -16.90 -27.17
C ALA A 64 -7.17 -15.88 -27.79
N GLY A 65 -7.58 -14.62 -27.95
CA GLY A 65 -6.75 -13.54 -28.49
C GLY A 65 -5.94 -12.77 -27.47
N VAL A 66 -5.91 -13.13 -26.19
CA VAL A 66 -4.97 -12.55 -25.21
C VAL A 66 -3.59 -13.16 -25.52
N ARG A 67 -2.91 -12.56 -26.50
CA ARG A 67 -1.49 -12.78 -26.78
C ARG A 67 -0.76 -12.79 -25.45
N LYS A 68 -0.08 -13.88 -25.08
CA LYS A 68 0.81 -13.93 -23.91
C LYS A 68 1.77 -12.75 -24.03
N LYS A 69 1.41 -11.62 -23.40
CA LYS A 69 2.24 -10.41 -23.40
C LYS A 69 3.52 -10.77 -22.66
N SER A 70 4.67 -10.43 -23.23
CA SER A 70 5.97 -10.71 -22.64
C SER A 70 6.00 -10.24 -21.18
N VAL A 71 6.11 -11.18 -20.26
CA VAL A 71 6.15 -10.92 -18.80
C VAL A 71 7.25 -9.90 -18.46
N GLY A 72 8.40 -9.98 -19.15
CA GLY A 72 9.52 -9.04 -18.95
C GLY A 72 9.15 -7.61 -19.34
N ARG A 73 8.45 -7.39 -20.47
CA ARG A 73 8.03 -6.04 -20.91
C ARG A 73 7.02 -5.43 -19.95
N ASN A 74 6.08 -6.22 -19.46
CA ASN A 74 5.10 -5.76 -18.47
C ASN A 74 5.77 -5.42 -17.13
N ALA A 75 6.76 -6.18 -16.71
CA ALA A 75 7.54 -5.90 -15.49
C ALA A 75 8.31 -4.57 -15.62
N VAL A 76 9.02 -4.35 -16.72
CA VAL A 76 9.75 -3.09 -16.97
C VAL A 76 8.80 -1.89 -16.98
N LEU A 77 7.68 -1.99 -17.72
CA LEU A 77 6.69 -0.90 -17.76
C LEU A 77 6.07 -0.61 -16.39
N ASN A 78 5.83 -1.64 -15.58
CA ASN A 78 5.33 -1.43 -14.23
C ASN A 78 6.36 -0.72 -13.34
N VAL A 79 7.64 -1.05 -13.46
CA VAL A 79 8.73 -0.35 -12.76
C VAL A 79 8.79 1.12 -13.19
N VAL A 80 8.75 1.40 -14.50
CA VAL A 80 8.73 2.77 -15.02
C VAL A 80 7.49 3.53 -14.52
N ARG A 81 6.31 2.90 -14.53
CA ARG A 81 5.08 3.48 -14.00
C ARG A 81 5.21 3.88 -12.53
N VAL A 82 5.72 2.96 -11.70
CA VAL A 82 5.92 3.22 -10.26
C VAL A 82 6.95 4.33 -10.05
N ALA A 83 8.05 4.31 -10.81
CA ALA A 83 9.05 5.37 -10.76
C ALA A 83 8.46 6.74 -11.12
N CYS A 84 7.66 6.84 -12.20
CA CYS A 84 6.98 8.08 -12.58
C CYS A 84 6.00 8.56 -11.49
N GLN A 85 5.27 7.65 -10.86
CA GLN A 85 4.34 7.99 -9.76
C GLN A 85 5.04 8.52 -8.50
N ILE A 86 6.32 8.21 -8.31
CA ILE A 86 7.12 8.72 -7.19
C ILE A 86 7.87 9.99 -7.60
N VAL A 87 8.60 9.94 -8.70
CA VAL A 87 9.53 11.01 -9.11
C VAL A 87 8.78 12.28 -9.54
N LEU A 88 7.74 12.16 -10.38
CA LEU A 88 7.04 13.34 -10.89
C LEU A 88 6.35 14.15 -9.78
N PRO A 89 5.64 13.57 -8.80
CA PRO A 89 5.16 14.32 -7.65
C PRO A 89 6.29 14.92 -6.81
N MET A 90 7.44 14.27 -6.69
CA MET A 90 8.59 14.84 -5.97
C MET A 90 9.20 16.06 -6.67
N VAL A 91 8.97 16.24 -7.97
CA VAL A 91 9.37 17.44 -8.72
C VAL A 91 8.31 18.53 -8.62
N THR A 92 7.02 18.18 -8.69
CA THR A 92 5.92 19.16 -8.60
C THR A 92 5.71 19.71 -7.20
N LEU A 93 5.93 18.89 -6.17
CA LEU A 93 5.66 19.25 -4.78
C LEU A 93 6.50 20.42 -4.27
N PRO A 94 7.84 20.48 -4.49
CA PRO A 94 8.66 21.65 -4.12
C PRO A 94 8.19 22.94 -4.79
N TYR A 95 7.77 22.85 -6.04
CA TYR A 95 7.21 23.99 -6.76
C TYR A 95 5.91 24.48 -6.14
N CYS A 96 4.94 23.56 -5.98
CA CYS A 96 3.62 23.90 -5.43
C CYS A 96 3.69 24.40 -3.99
N SER A 97 4.50 23.80 -3.14
CA SER A 97 4.62 24.21 -1.73
C SER A 97 5.14 25.65 -1.58
N ARG A 98 6.07 26.09 -2.46
CA ARG A 98 6.60 27.45 -2.44
C ARG A 98 5.61 28.48 -2.98
N ILE A 99 4.79 28.12 -3.97
CA ILE A 99 3.80 29.02 -4.54
C ILE A 99 2.56 29.12 -3.65
N LEU A 100 1.98 27.97 -3.30
CA LEU A 100 0.70 27.93 -2.57
C LEU A 100 0.85 28.26 -1.09
N GLN A 101 2.06 28.16 -0.54
CA GLN A 101 2.38 28.36 0.87
C GLN A 101 1.76 27.30 1.79
N VAL A 102 2.13 27.34 3.09
CA VAL A 102 1.79 26.31 4.08
C VAL A 102 0.28 26.15 4.26
N GLU A 103 -0.44 27.25 4.45
CA GLU A 103 -1.87 27.24 4.78
C GLU A 103 -2.73 26.66 3.65
N ASN A 104 -2.51 27.08 2.40
CA ASN A 104 -3.28 26.58 1.28
C ASN A 104 -2.95 25.11 0.98
N MET A 105 -1.69 24.69 1.16
CA MET A 105 -1.34 23.26 1.11
C MET A 105 -2.02 22.49 2.25
N GLY A 106 -2.17 23.10 3.42
CA GLY A 106 -2.95 22.55 4.53
C GLY A 106 -4.41 22.32 4.18
N LYS A 107 -5.08 23.32 3.59
CA LYS A 107 -6.48 23.19 3.11
C LYS A 107 -6.64 22.05 2.12
N VAL A 108 -5.72 21.93 1.17
CA VAL A 108 -5.73 20.84 0.17
C VAL A 108 -5.54 19.48 0.84
N ASN A 109 -4.57 19.35 1.75
CA ASN A 109 -4.30 18.10 2.47
C ASN A 109 -5.46 17.69 3.37
N PHE A 110 -6.07 18.64 4.08
CA PHE A 110 -7.26 18.40 4.89
C PHE A 110 -8.42 17.90 4.04
N ALA A 111 -8.75 18.62 2.96
CA ALA A 111 -9.83 18.23 2.06
C ALA A 111 -9.60 16.85 1.44
N PHE A 112 -8.36 16.55 1.03
CA PHE A 112 -7.98 15.22 0.50
C PHE A 112 -8.20 14.13 1.55
N SER A 113 -7.74 14.35 2.76
CA SER A 113 -7.88 13.40 3.86
C SER A 113 -9.36 13.14 4.17
N LEU A 114 -10.17 14.20 4.31
CA LEU A 114 -11.61 14.11 4.55
C LEU A 114 -12.31 13.33 3.43
N VAL A 115 -12.12 13.71 2.18
CA VAL A 115 -12.77 13.10 1.02
C VAL A 115 -12.35 11.65 0.81
N THR A 116 -11.13 11.27 1.22
CA THR A 116 -10.65 9.89 1.10
C THR A 116 -11.51 8.91 1.93
N PHE A 117 -12.01 9.30 3.09
CA PHE A 117 -12.94 8.47 3.87
C PHE A 117 -14.26 8.22 3.13
N PHE A 118 -14.77 9.26 2.46
CA PHE A 118 -15.99 9.16 1.66
C PHE A 118 -15.78 8.38 0.36
N ALA A 119 -14.63 8.51 -0.27
CA ALA A 119 -14.27 7.69 -1.43
C ALA A 119 -14.19 6.21 -1.07
N LEU A 120 -13.66 5.89 0.11
CA LEU A 120 -13.64 4.52 0.62
C LEU A 120 -15.05 3.99 0.93
N LEU A 121 -15.94 4.82 1.47
CA LEU A 121 -17.35 4.48 1.68
C LEU A 121 -18.03 4.18 0.33
N ALA A 122 -17.76 4.97 -0.70
CA ALA A 122 -18.26 4.75 -2.05
C ALA A 122 -17.72 3.46 -2.68
N ASP A 123 -16.43 3.11 -2.48
CA ASP A 123 -15.83 1.87 -2.98
C ASP A 123 -16.42 0.62 -2.30
N LEU A 124 -16.79 0.69 -1.03
CA LEU A 124 -17.32 -0.43 -0.23
C LEU A 124 -16.55 -1.75 -0.41
N GLY A 125 -15.26 -1.69 -0.78
CA GLY A 125 -14.43 -2.87 -1.07
C GLY A 125 -14.65 -3.49 -2.45
N VAL A 126 -15.29 -2.78 -3.38
CA VAL A 126 -15.50 -3.17 -4.79
C VAL A 126 -14.20 -3.57 -5.45
N SER A 127 -13.15 -2.79 -5.24
CA SER A 127 -11.85 -2.99 -5.89
C SER A 127 -11.27 -4.38 -5.61
N VAL A 128 -11.29 -4.86 -4.37
CA VAL A 128 -10.76 -6.18 -3.97
C VAL A 128 -11.74 -7.29 -4.31
N TYR A 129 -13.03 -7.11 -3.97
CA TYR A 129 -14.09 -8.06 -4.23
C TYR A 129 -14.27 -8.33 -5.73
N GLY A 130 -14.24 -7.26 -6.54
CA GLY A 130 -14.37 -7.31 -7.99
C GLY A 130 -13.30 -8.17 -8.65
N VAL A 131 -12.04 -8.03 -8.25
CA VAL A 131 -10.94 -8.88 -8.75
C VAL A 131 -11.16 -10.33 -8.35
N ARG A 132 -11.36 -10.59 -7.05
CA ARG A 132 -11.49 -11.97 -6.52
C ARG A 132 -12.64 -12.75 -7.13
N GLU A 133 -13.83 -12.16 -7.18
CA GLU A 133 -15.04 -12.83 -7.68
C GLU A 133 -15.19 -12.70 -9.20
N GLY A 134 -14.66 -11.63 -9.78
CA GLY A 134 -14.63 -11.39 -11.22
C GLY A 134 -13.79 -12.42 -11.96
N THR A 135 -12.60 -12.74 -11.45
CA THR A 135 -11.71 -13.75 -12.03
C THR A 135 -12.40 -15.11 -12.15
N LYS A 136 -13.20 -15.51 -11.14
CA LYS A 136 -13.98 -16.77 -11.19
C LYS A 136 -15.04 -16.79 -12.30
N ARG A 137 -15.50 -15.62 -12.76
CA ARG A 137 -16.58 -15.45 -13.73
C ARG A 137 -16.10 -15.01 -15.10
N SER A 138 -14.83 -14.66 -15.25
CA SER A 138 -14.24 -14.11 -16.48
C SER A 138 -14.27 -15.06 -17.68
N LEU A 139 -14.38 -16.36 -17.44
CA LEU A 139 -14.50 -17.38 -18.49
C LEU A 139 -15.79 -17.29 -19.31
N SER A 140 -16.85 -16.64 -18.80
CA SER A 140 -18.12 -16.45 -19.51
C SER A 140 -18.47 -14.97 -19.50
N ARG A 141 -18.42 -14.33 -20.68
CA ARG A 141 -18.72 -12.91 -20.83
C ARG A 141 -20.08 -12.54 -20.23
N ARG A 142 -21.12 -13.32 -20.49
CA ARG A 142 -22.47 -13.07 -19.98
C ARG A 142 -22.54 -13.09 -18.43
N ARG A 143 -21.81 -14.03 -17.80
CA ARG A 143 -21.75 -14.09 -16.33
C ARG A 143 -20.92 -12.95 -15.75
N PHE A 144 -19.86 -12.58 -16.45
CA PHE A 144 -19.01 -11.46 -16.04
C PHE A 144 -19.73 -10.11 -16.19
N ASP A 145 -20.39 -9.87 -17.33
CA ASP A 145 -21.18 -8.65 -17.58
C ASP A 145 -22.28 -8.45 -16.52
N ARG A 146 -22.99 -9.54 -16.17
CA ARG A 146 -24.01 -9.49 -15.13
C ARG A 146 -23.41 -9.18 -13.76
N PHE A 147 -22.34 -9.87 -13.38
CA PHE A 147 -21.64 -9.64 -12.11
C PHE A 147 -21.10 -8.20 -12.03
N ALA A 148 -20.43 -7.73 -13.07
CA ALA A 148 -19.88 -6.39 -13.12
C ALA A 148 -20.99 -5.31 -13.03
N SER A 149 -22.12 -5.54 -13.68
CA SER A 149 -23.28 -4.66 -13.62
C SER A 149 -23.89 -4.59 -12.22
N GLU A 150 -24.03 -5.72 -11.54
CA GLU A 150 -24.54 -5.80 -10.16
C GLU A 150 -23.58 -5.10 -9.17
N VAL A 151 -22.26 -5.35 -9.29
CA VAL A 151 -21.25 -4.72 -8.43
C VAL A 151 -21.16 -3.20 -8.69
N PHE A 152 -21.24 -2.78 -9.95
CA PHE A 152 -21.25 -1.36 -10.30
C PHE A 152 -22.50 -0.64 -9.78
N ALA A 153 -23.66 -1.31 -9.78
CA ALA A 153 -24.88 -0.75 -9.19
C ALA A 153 -24.76 -0.54 -7.67
N VAL A 154 -24.08 -1.47 -6.94
CA VAL A 154 -23.72 -1.27 -5.52
C VAL A 154 -22.83 -0.04 -5.37
N ASN A 155 -21.82 0.09 -6.23
CA ASN A 155 -20.86 1.19 -6.16
C ASN A 155 -21.53 2.55 -6.39
N ILE A 156 -22.46 2.65 -7.38
CA ILE A 156 -23.27 3.87 -7.62
C ILE A 156 -24.11 4.21 -6.39
N LEU A 157 -24.81 3.21 -5.81
CA LEU A 157 -25.63 3.42 -4.63
C LEU A 157 -24.79 3.94 -3.46
N MET A 158 -23.64 3.32 -3.21
CA MET A 158 -22.75 3.74 -2.13
C MET A 158 -22.10 5.10 -2.39
N THR A 159 -21.87 5.45 -3.66
CA THR A 159 -21.44 6.79 -4.06
C THR A 159 -22.49 7.83 -3.73
N ALA A 160 -23.76 7.56 -4.04
CA ALA A 160 -24.86 8.46 -3.68
C ALA A 160 -25.00 8.63 -2.15
N VAL A 161 -24.89 7.53 -1.40
CA VAL A 161 -24.86 7.56 0.07
C VAL A 161 -23.68 8.38 0.59
N SER A 162 -22.50 8.18 0.00
CA SER A 162 -21.28 8.89 0.37
C SER A 162 -21.43 10.41 0.18
N TYR A 163 -21.96 10.85 -0.97
CA TYR A 163 -22.24 12.27 -1.21
C TYR A 163 -23.33 12.83 -0.28
N ALA A 164 -24.38 12.06 -0.01
CA ALA A 164 -25.43 12.49 0.93
C ALA A 164 -24.87 12.70 2.34
N VAL A 165 -24.02 11.77 2.82
CA VAL A 165 -23.38 11.87 4.14
C VAL A 165 -22.36 13.02 4.16
N LEU A 166 -21.56 13.19 3.11
CA LEU A 166 -20.62 14.31 3.00
C LEU A 166 -21.37 15.66 3.04
N ALA A 167 -22.44 15.81 2.24
CA ALA A 167 -23.25 17.02 2.21
C ALA A 167 -23.89 17.30 3.59
N LEU A 168 -24.40 16.26 4.25
CA LEU A 168 -24.99 16.37 5.59
C LEU A 168 -23.95 16.86 6.62
N ILE A 169 -22.75 16.29 6.61
CA ILE A 169 -21.67 16.69 7.52
C ILE A 169 -21.23 18.13 7.23
N MET A 170 -21.06 18.49 5.96
CA MET A 170 -20.72 19.86 5.55
C MET A 170 -21.79 20.88 5.98
N PHE A 171 -23.05 20.47 6.01
CA PHE A 171 -24.16 21.31 6.47
C PHE A 171 -24.21 21.44 7.99
N LEU A 172 -24.03 20.31 8.72
CA LEU A 172 -24.18 20.26 10.19
C LEU A 172 -22.98 20.83 10.94
N VAL A 173 -21.79 20.87 10.35
CA VAL A 173 -20.55 21.29 10.99
C VAL A 173 -20.09 22.65 10.47
N PRO A 174 -20.43 23.79 11.13
CA PRO A 174 -20.07 25.13 10.66
C PRO A 174 -18.56 25.34 10.47
N GLY A 175 -17.72 24.66 11.25
CA GLY A 175 -16.26 24.70 11.12
C GLY A 175 -15.73 24.20 9.78
N LEU A 176 -16.56 23.47 9.00
CA LEU A 176 -16.19 23.00 7.65
C LEU A 176 -16.58 23.98 6.53
N TRP A 177 -17.36 25.01 6.81
CA TRP A 177 -17.84 25.95 5.78
C TRP A 177 -16.71 26.65 5.02
N PRO A 178 -15.59 27.05 5.64
CA PRO A 178 -14.45 27.63 4.91
C PRO A 178 -13.84 26.68 3.86
N TYR A 179 -14.10 25.38 4.00
CA TYR A 179 -13.56 24.34 3.12
C TYR A 179 -14.53 23.90 2.00
N VAL A 180 -15.75 24.46 1.93
CA VAL A 180 -16.77 24.04 0.94
C VAL A 180 -16.23 24.03 -0.49
N ALA A 181 -15.49 25.07 -0.89
CA ALA A 181 -14.94 25.16 -2.23
C ALA A 181 -13.91 24.07 -2.52
N VAL A 182 -12.94 23.87 -1.61
CA VAL A 182 -11.87 22.87 -1.80
C VAL A 182 -12.38 21.44 -1.64
N VAL A 183 -13.29 21.18 -0.70
CA VAL A 183 -13.96 19.88 -0.53
C VAL A 183 -14.86 19.58 -1.71
N GLY A 184 -15.58 20.59 -2.25
CA GLY A 184 -16.41 20.46 -3.43
C GLY A 184 -15.59 20.00 -4.65
N VAL A 185 -14.47 20.65 -4.93
CA VAL A 185 -13.55 20.23 -6.00
C VAL A 185 -12.97 18.86 -5.71
N GLN A 186 -12.49 18.62 -4.48
CA GLN A 186 -11.90 17.35 -4.07
C GLN A 186 -12.91 16.20 -4.14
N SER A 187 -14.20 16.44 -3.89
CA SER A 187 -15.25 15.41 -3.91
C SER A 187 -15.42 14.73 -5.27
N LEU A 188 -15.02 15.39 -6.38
CA LEU A 188 -14.98 14.76 -7.71
C LEU A 188 -14.12 13.48 -7.71
N PHE A 189 -13.16 13.36 -6.77
CA PHE A 189 -12.39 12.15 -6.57
C PHE A 189 -13.28 10.94 -6.25
N ILE A 190 -14.36 11.11 -5.47
CA ILE A 190 -15.33 10.05 -5.15
C ILE A 190 -16.00 9.55 -6.44
N LEU A 191 -16.47 10.47 -7.30
CA LEU A 191 -17.11 10.13 -8.55
C LEU A 191 -16.16 9.39 -9.50
N PHE A 192 -14.94 9.89 -9.63
CA PHE A 192 -13.96 9.31 -10.53
C PHE A 192 -13.47 7.94 -10.07
N THR A 193 -13.33 7.70 -8.77
CA THR A 193 -12.97 6.36 -8.25
C THR A 193 -14.09 5.35 -8.54
N THR A 194 -15.35 5.74 -8.41
CA THR A 194 -16.52 4.91 -8.77
C THR A 194 -16.53 4.58 -10.27
N MET A 195 -16.25 5.56 -11.14
CA MET A 195 -16.20 5.34 -12.58
C MET A 195 -14.98 4.52 -13.03
N GLY A 196 -13.94 4.45 -12.21
CA GLY A 196 -12.62 3.94 -12.60
C GLY A 196 -12.58 2.48 -13.03
N ILE A 197 -13.43 1.62 -12.50
CA ILE A 197 -13.54 0.16 -12.75
C ILE A 197 -12.20 -0.55 -13.04
N GLU A 198 -11.10 -0.10 -12.41
CA GLU A 198 -9.74 -0.64 -12.66
C GLU A 198 -9.61 -2.12 -12.31
N TRP A 199 -10.45 -2.64 -11.41
CA TRP A 199 -10.50 -4.04 -11.07
C TRP A 199 -10.80 -4.95 -12.28
N VAL A 200 -11.49 -4.43 -13.31
CA VAL A 200 -11.75 -5.18 -14.58
C VAL A 200 -10.44 -5.46 -15.31
N ASN A 201 -9.54 -4.47 -15.40
CA ASN A 201 -8.23 -4.67 -16.02
C ASN A 201 -7.38 -5.67 -15.24
N ALA A 202 -7.46 -5.66 -13.90
CA ALA A 202 -6.77 -6.62 -13.06
C ALA A 202 -7.27 -8.05 -13.27
N VAL A 203 -8.59 -8.25 -13.47
CA VAL A 203 -9.18 -9.55 -13.81
C VAL A 203 -8.63 -10.11 -15.14
N TYR A 204 -8.37 -9.24 -16.13
CA TYR A 204 -7.84 -9.62 -17.45
C TYR A 204 -6.32 -9.45 -17.56
N GLU A 205 -5.62 -9.15 -16.44
CA GLU A 205 -4.15 -8.96 -16.37
C GLU A 205 -3.61 -7.94 -17.38
N ASP A 206 -4.41 -6.92 -17.74
CA ASP A 206 -4.06 -5.92 -18.75
C ASP A 206 -3.33 -4.71 -18.16
N TYR A 207 -2.16 -4.99 -17.58
CA TYR A 207 -1.32 -3.97 -16.93
C TYR A 207 -0.61 -3.03 -17.90
N TYR A 208 -0.48 -3.40 -19.18
CA TYR A 208 0.17 -2.56 -20.18
C TYR A 208 -0.56 -1.23 -20.37
N PHE A 209 -1.88 -1.30 -20.58
CA PHE A 209 -2.71 -0.11 -20.75
C PHE A 209 -2.66 0.79 -19.51
N ILE A 210 -2.77 0.19 -18.32
CA ILE A 210 -2.68 0.93 -17.05
C ILE A 210 -1.36 1.69 -16.96
N ALA A 211 -0.23 1.03 -17.30
CA ALA A 211 1.10 1.64 -17.20
C ALA A 211 1.25 2.84 -18.15
N VAL A 212 0.95 2.65 -19.44
CA VAL A 212 1.09 3.71 -20.46
C VAL A 212 0.18 4.90 -20.14
N ARG A 213 -1.10 4.64 -19.85
CA ARG A 213 -2.07 5.66 -19.46
C ARG A 213 -1.58 6.48 -18.26
N THR A 214 -1.15 5.78 -17.20
CA THR A 214 -0.71 6.45 -15.97
C THR A 214 0.50 7.34 -16.20
N ILE A 215 1.50 6.89 -16.98
CA ILE A 215 2.67 7.69 -17.32
C ILE A 215 2.26 8.95 -18.09
N LEU A 216 1.43 8.80 -19.13
CA LEU A 216 0.97 9.94 -19.93
C LEU A 216 0.21 10.98 -19.09
N ILE A 217 -0.74 10.53 -18.28
CA ILE A 217 -1.53 11.43 -17.44
C ILE A 217 -0.62 12.13 -16.42
N GLN A 218 0.34 11.41 -15.82
CA GLN A 218 1.25 11.99 -14.83
C GLN A 218 2.17 13.05 -15.44
N VAL A 219 2.66 12.85 -16.67
CA VAL A 219 3.46 13.84 -17.39
C VAL A 219 2.62 15.07 -17.73
N LEU A 220 1.38 14.87 -18.25
CA LEU A 220 0.46 15.98 -18.55
C LEU A 220 0.10 16.77 -17.29
N TYR A 221 -0.19 16.08 -16.20
CA TYR A 221 -0.44 16.71 -14.89
C TYR A 221 0.74 17.58 -14.46
N THR A 222 1.96 17.01 -14.49
CA THR A 222 3.16 17.74 -14.13
C THR A 222 3.33 19.00 -14.98
N ALA A 223 3.19 18.90 -16.30
CA ALA A 223 3.26 20.04 -17.21
C ALA A 223 2.16 21.08 -16.89
N SER A 224 0.92 20.62 -16.67
CA SER A 224 -0.21 21.51 -16.35
C SER A 224 0.02 22.27 -15.05
N VAL A 225 0.57 21.62 -14.02
CA VAL A 225 0.90 22.28 -12.76
C VAL A 225 1.91 23.40 -12.96
N PHE A 226 3.01 23.17 -13.69
CA PHE A 226 4.03 24.19 -13.95
C PHE A 226 3.52 25.36 -14.81
N ILE A 227 2.55 25.11 -15.70
CA ILE A 227 2.00 26.14 -16.58
C ILE A 227 0.91 26.96 -15.89
N LEU A 228 0.03 26.32 -15.14
CA LEU A 228 -1.21 26.91 -14.66
C LEU A 228 -1.16 27.39 -13.21
N VAL A 229 -0.41 26.71 -12.33
CA VAL A 229 -0.31 27.08 -10.91
C VAL A 229 0.81 28.11 -10.74
N ARG A 230 0.45 29.38 -10.59
CA ARG A 230 1.38 30.51 -10.57
C ARG A 230 1.25 31.39 -9.33
N ARG A 231 0.10 31.36 -8.66
CA ARG A 231 -0.26 32.27 -7.57
C ARG A 231 -0.71 31.45 -6.36
N GLN A 232 -0.69 32.11 -5.21
CA GLN A 232 -1.10 31.49 -3.95
C GLN A 232 -2.60 31.10 -3.96
N GLU A 233 -3.43 31.88 -4.65
CA GLU A 233 -4.87 31.66 -4.81
C GLU A 233 -5.20 30.44 -5.69
N ASP A 234 -4.24 29.93 -6.47
CA ASP A 234 -4.44 28.80 -7.39
C ASP A 234 -4.56 27.44 -6.68
N TYR A 235 -4.73 27.41 -5.36
CA TYR A 235 -4.87 26.14 -4.61
C TYR A 235 -6.10 25.34 -5.02
N LEU A 236 -7.21 25.97 -5.41
CA LEU A 236 -8.37 25.29 -5.96
C LEU A 236 -8.07 24.68 -7.34
N LEU A 237 -7.35 25.42 -8.20
CA LEU A 237 -6.90 24.91 -9.49
C LEU A 237 -5.93 23.75 -9.32
N PHE A 238 -4.99 23.84 -8.37
CA PHE A 238 -4.09 22.74 -8.02
C PHE A 238 -4.87 21.50 -7.54
N THR A 239 -5.85 21.70 -6.67
CA THR A 239 -6.76 20.62 -6.22
C THR A 239 -7.48 19.99 -7.40
N PHE A 240 -8.05 20.78 -8.29
CA PHE A 240 -8.74 20.32 -9.50
C PHE A 240 -7.81 19.49 -10.40
N LEU A 241 -6.61 20.00 -10.69
CA LEU A 241 -5.61 19.28 -11.49
C LEU A 241 -5.22 17.94 -10.86
N THR A 242 -5.06 17.91 -9.53
CA THR A 242 -4.74 16.68 -8.79
C THR A 242 -5.86 15.64 -8.90
N VAL A 243 -7.11 16.07 -8.77
CA VAL A 243 -8.29 15.19 -8.92
C VAL A 243 -8.45 14.74 -10.38
N MET A 244 -8.11 15.59 -11.35
CA MET A 244 -8.16 15.26 -12.77
C MET A 244 -7.17 14.16 -13.18
N VAL A 245 -6.11 13.91 -12.42
CA VAL A 245 -5.25 12.72 -12.63
C VAL A 245 -6.08 11.44 -12.53
N THR A 246 -6.88 11.33 -11.46
CA THR A 246 -7.80 10.19 -11.29
C THR A 246 -8.95 10.24 -12.28
N GLY A 247 -9.50 11.43 -12.56
CA GLY A 247 -10.59 11.63 -13.51
C GLY A 247 -10.23 11.19 -14.93
N ALA A 248 -9.11 11.68 -15.46
CA ALA A 248 -8.63 11.29 -16.78
C ALA A 248 -8.30 9.79 -16.86
N ALA A 249 -7.71 9.25 -15.78
CA ALA A 249 -7.45 7.82 -15.69
C ALA A 249 -8.76 7.01 -15.72
N SER A 250 -9.77 7.42 -14.97
CA SER A 250 -11.06 6.75 -14.89
C SER A 250 -11.84 6.81 -16.21
N ILE A 251 -11.88 7.97 -16.84
CA ILE A 251 -12.53 8.15 -18.15
C ILE A 251 -11.85 7.29 -19.22
N ALA A 252 -10.52 7.35 -19.31
CA ALA A 252 -9.77 6.52 -20.25
C ALA A 252 -10.01 5.01 -19.98
N ASN A 253 -10.07 4.62 -18.71
CA ASN A 253 -10.32 3.25 -18.32
C ASN A 253 -11.75 2.80 -18.66
N TRP A 254 -12.74 3.65 -18.42
CA TRP A 254 -14.13 3.39 -18.78
C TRP A 254 -14.31 3.11 -20.25
N ILE A 255 -13.70 3.94 -21.12
CA ILE A 255 -13.73 3.76 -22.57
C ILE A 255 -13.05 2.45 -22.96
N TYR A 256 -11.89 2.18 -22.36
CA TYR A 256 -11.09 1.00 -22.69
C TYR A 256 -11.73 -0.31 -22.23
N CYS A 257 -12.36 -0.33 -21.06
CA CYS A 257 -12.97 -1.54 -20.50
C CYS A 257 -14.24 -2.00 -21.22
N ARG A 258 -14.86 -1.15 -22.06
CA ARG A 258 -16.03 -1.54 -22.89
C ARG A 258 -15.77 -2.77 -23.76
N ARG A 259 -14.52 -3.06 -24.09
CA ARG A 259 -14.15 -4.27 -24.84
C ARG A 259 -14.25 -5.55 -24.01
N TYR A 260 -14.10 -5.45 -22.70
CA TYR A 260 -14.13 -6.58 -21.78
C TYR A 260 -15.51 -6.79 -21.16
N VAL A 261 -16.22 -5.71 -20.87
CA VAL A 261 -17.45 -5.73 -20.10
C VAL A 261 -18.48 -4.75 -20.65
N THR A 262 -19.74 -5.18 -20.66
CA THR A 262 -20.90 -4.33 -20.94
C THR A 262 -21.70 -4.17 -19.66
N ILE A 263 -21.61 -2.96 -19.08
CA ILE A 263 -22.35 -2.62 -17.85
C ILE A 263 -23.77 -2.20 -18.25
N ARG A 264 -24.76 -2.81 -17.59
CA ARG A 264 -26.19 -2.52 -17.74
C ARG A 264 -26.80 -2.29 -16.37
N PRO A 265 -27.87 -1.47 -16.25
CA PRO A 265 -28.59 -1.34 -14.99
C PRO A 265 -29.04 -2.72 -14.47
N ALA A 266 -28.64 -3.09 -13.27
CA ALA A 266 -28.94 -4.39 -12.66
C ALA A 266 -29.23 -4.26 -11.16
N PRO A 267 -30.37 -3.65 -10.77
CA PRO A 267 -30.71 -3.42 -9.37
C PRO A 267 -31.07 -4.70 -8.61
N GLU A 268 -31.49 -5.76 -9.30
CA GLU A 268 -32.06 -6.96 -8.66
C GLU A 268 -31.04 -7.85 -7.91
N GLY A 269 -29.75 -7.70 -8.17
CA GLY A 269 -28.69 -8.54 -7.58
C GLY A 269 -27.88 -7.90 -6.45
N ILE A 270 -28.18 -6.68 -6.07
CA ILE A 270 -27.34 -5.84 -5.19
C ILE A 270 -27.15 -6.46 -3.80
N ARG A 271 -28.21 -6.97 -3.18
CA ARG A 271 -28.21 -7.46 -1.78
C ARG A 271 -27.18 -8.54 -1.49
N LYS A 272 -26.95 -9.46 -2.42
CA LYS A 272 -26.01 -10.59 -2.25
C LYS A 272 -24.54 -10.15 -2.14
N HIS A 273 -24.21 -8.95 -2.65
CA HIS A 273 -22.85 -8.43 -2.67
C HIS A 273 -22.49 -7.65 -1.41
N PHE A 274 -23.45 -7.08 -0.68
CA PHE A 274 -23.18 -6.23 0.49
C PHE A 274 -22.36 -6.96 1.57
N ARG A 275 -22.82 -8.14 2.01
CA ARG A 275 -22.16 -8.88 3.10
C ARG A 275 -20.69 -9.25 2.77
N PRO A 276 -20.36 -9.83 1.60
CA PRO A 276 -18.96 -10.11 1.29
C PRO A 276 -18.12 -8.84 1.07
N MET A 277 -18.70 -7.77 0.52
CA MET A 277 -18.00 -6.49 0.28
C MET A 277 -17.70 -5.76 1.59
N SER A 278 -18.63 -5.77 2.57
CA SER A 278 -18.43 -5.10 3.85
C SER A 278 -17.22 -5.63 4.65
N VAL A 279 -16.82 -6.88 4.45
CA VAL A 279 -15.61 -7.44 5.07
C VAL A 279 -14.35 -6.76 4.50
N PHE A 280 -14.28 -6.58 3.18
CA PHE A 280 -13.17 -5.88 2.54
C PHE A 280 -13.19 -4.39 2.88
N PHE A 281 -14.38 -3.79 2.95
CA PHE A 281 -14.55 -2.41 3.39
C PHE A 281 -14.01 -2.19 4.80
N ALA A 282 -14.34 -3.05 5.77
CA ALA A 282 -13.87 -2.93 7.13
C ALA A 282 -12.34 -2.98 7.23
N ASN A 283 -11.70 -3.87 6.46
CA ASN A 283 -10.25 -3.94 6.39
C ASN A 283 -9.64 -2.67 5.78
N ASN A 284 -10.18 -2.21 4.65
CA ASN A 284 -9.69 -1.00 3.99
C ASN A 284 -9.96 0.25 4.83
N MET A 285 -11.07 0.29 5.59
CA MET A 285 -11.38 1.37 6.52
C MET A 285 -10.32 1.46 7.62
N ALA A 286 -9.95 0.33 8.24
CA ALA A 286 -8.90 0.32 9.26
C ALA A 286 -7.57 0.87 8.70
N ILE A 287 -7.18 0.46 7.50
CA ILE A 287 -5.97 0.96 6.84
C ILE A 287 -6.08 2.47 6.53
N THR A 288 -7.22 2.92 6.01
CA THR A 288 -7.43 4.33 5.64
C THR A 288 -7.45 5.23 6.87
N VAL A 289 -8.10 4.81 7.95
CA VAL A 289 -8.08 5.52 9.24
C VAL A 289 -6.65 5.61 9.75
N TYR A 290 -5.94 4.50 9.78
CA TYR A 290 -4.54 4.44 10.22
C TYR A 290 -3.61 5.40 9.44
N VAL A 291 -3.86 5.61 8.14
CA VAL A 291 -2.98 6.42 7.28
C VAL A 291 -3.38 7.90 7.22
N ASN A 292 -4.68 8.21 7.36
CA ASN A 292 -5.20 9.56 7.05
C ASN A 292 -5.87 10.27 8.24
N ALA A 293 -6.11 9.58 9.37
CA ALA A 293 -6.78 10.21 10.51
C ALA A 293 -6.01 11.40 11.09
N ASP A 294 -4.69 11.29 11.15
CA ASP A 294 -3.80 12.35 11.66
C ASP A 294 -4.04 13.67 10.94
N MET A 295 -4.08 13.61 9.60
CA MET A 295 -4.26 14.78 8.74
C MET A 295 -5.64 15.41 8.91
N ALA A 296 -6.69 14.58 8.98
CA ALA A 296 -8.06 15.05 9.20
C ALA A 296 -8.22 15.68 10.59
N MET A 297 -7.66 15.05 11.62
CA MET A 297 -7.73 15.55 12.99
C MET A 297 -6.91 16.82 13.20
N LEU A 298 -5.73 16.93 12.56
CA LEU A 298 -4.96 18.18 12.56
C LEU A 298 -5.73 19.34 11.96
N GLY A 299 -6.37 19.12 10.79
CA GLY A 299 -7.17 20.16 10.16
C GLY A 299 -8.37 20.61 11.01
N LEU A 300 -9.02 19.67 11.69
CA LEU A 300 -10.15 19.96 12.56
C LEU A 300 -9.76 20.68 13.87
N PHE A 301 -8.64 20.29 14.49
CA PHE A 301 -8.27 20.77 15.82
C PHE A 301 -7.27 21.93 15.82
N CYS A 302 -6.35 21.94 14.85
CA CYS A 302 -5.21 22.86 14.85
C CYS A 302 -5.19 23.80 13.63
N GLY A 303 -6.01 23.52 12.61
CA GLY A 303 -6.14 24.33 11.40
C GLY A 303 -5.08 24.06 10.33
N ASP A 304 -5.15 24.89 9.28
CA ASP A 304 -4.47 24.65 8.00
C ASP A 304 -2.96 24.69 8.09
N TYR A 305 -2.42 25.63 8.87
CA TYR A 305 -0.98 25.79 9.01
C TYR A 305 -0.29 24.50 9.49
N TYR A 306 -0.77 23.92 10.59
CA TYR A 306 -0.20 22.69 11.14
C TYR A 306 -0.44 21.47 10.25
N THR A 307 -1.58 21.45 9.55
CA THR A 307 -1.88 20.43 8.54
C THR A 307 -0.94 20.51 7.35
N GLY A 308 -0.57 21.72 6.91
CA GLY A 308 0.41 21.95 5.84
C GLY A 308 1.82 21.53 6.24
N ILE A 309 2.25 21.90 7.44
CA ILE A 309 3.54 21.52 8.02
C ILE A 309 3.66 19.99 8.13
N TYR A 310 2.70 19.34 8.79
CA TYR A 310 2.69 17.88 8.95
C TYR A 310 2.63 17.16 7.61
N GLY A 311 1.78 17.64 6.69
CA GLY A 311 1.60 17.05 5.38
C GLY A 311 2.89 17.00 4.54
N SER A 312 3.74 18.01 4.64
CA SER A 312 5.04 18.03 3.96
C SER A 312 6.00 16.99 4.55
N SER A 313 6.09 16.90 5.88
CA SER A 313 6.90 15.88 6.58
C SER A 313 6.41 14.46 6.27
N MET A 314 5.09 14.27 6.30
CA MET A 314 4.46 12.98 5.98
C MET A 314 4.72 12.54 4.53
N ARG A 315 4.82 13.47 3.57
CA ARG A 315 5.16 13.15 2.17
C ARG A 315 6.54 12.53 2.04
N ILE A 316 7.55 13.07 2.75
CA ILE A 316 8.90 12.52 2.77
C ILE A 316 8.89 11.12 3.41
N TYR A 317 8.23 10.99 4.56
CA TYR A 317 8.05 9.71 5.24
C TYR A 317 7.43 8.64 4.33
N GLN A 318 6.30 8.94 3.67
CA GLN A 318 5.62 8.00 2.77
C GLN A 318 6.47 7.63 1.55
N CYS A 319 7.24 8.57 1.01
CA CYS A 319 8.17 8.28 -0.08
C CYS A 319 9.23 7.26 0.35
N MET A 320 9.87 7.46 1.51
CA MET A 320 10.86 6.53 2.04
C MET A 320 10.26 5.17 2.36
N LYS A 321 9.08 5.12 2.97
CA LYS A 321 8.34 3.89 3.25
C LYS A 321 8.04 3.11 1.96
N THR A 322 7.61 3.80 0.90
CA THR A 322 7.32 3.18 -0.41
C THR A 322 8.57 2.59 -1.07
N LEU A 323 9.70 3.30 -0.99
CA LEU A 323 10.98 2.78 -1.51
C LEU A 323 11.39 1.48 -0.80
N MET A 324 11.23 1.40 0.52
CA MET A 324 11.53 0.19 1.28
C MET A 324 10.57 -0.96 0.94
N THR A 325 9.29 -0.65 0.71
CA THR A 325 8.28 -1.64 0.28
C THR A 325 8.69 -2.37 -1.00
N ALA A 326 9.31 -1.68 -1.95
CA ALA A 326 9.74 -2.27 -3.21
C ALA A 326 10.76 -3.43 -3.01
N ILE A 327 11.55 -3.40 -1.93
CA ILE A 327 12.58 -4.41 -1.67
C ILE A 327 11.94 -5.73 -1.25
N TYR A 328 10.99 -5.73 -0.32
CA TYR A 328 10.40 -6.97 0.16
C TYR A 328 9.31 -7.53 -0.75
N THR A 329 8.61 -6.70 -1.54
CA THR A 329 7.58 -7.20 -2.47
C THR A 329 8.13 -8.19 -3.50
N VAL A 330 9.37 -8.01 -3.95
CA VAL A 330 10.06 -8.94 -4.87
C VAL A 330 10.36 -10.28 -4.21
N THR A 331 10.46 -10.30 -2.87
CA THR A 331 10.89 -11.48 -2.12
C THR A 331 9.73 -12.35 -1.63
N ILE A 332 8.53 -11.76 -1.51
CA ILE A 332 7.32 -12.46 -1.03
C ILE A 332 7.06 -13.79 -1.76
N PRO A 333 7.07 -13.87 -3.12
CA PRO A 333 6.78 -15.14 -3.80
C PRO A 333 7.78 -16.25 -3.46
N ARG A 334 9.07 -15.88 -3.26
CA ARG A 334 10.11 -16.85 -2.90
C ARG A 334 9.94 -17.35 -1.46
N LEU A 335 9.61 -16.46 -0.52
CA LEU A 335 9.32 -16.85 0.86
C LEU A 335 8.11 -17.77 0.92
N SER A 336 7.03 -17.45 0.21
CA SER A 336 5.83 -18.31 0.12
C SER A 336 6.14 -19.68 -0.49
N MET A 337 7.03 -19.74 -1.49
CA MET A 337 7.47 -21.01 -2.09
C MET A 337 8.25 -21.87 -1.07
N HIS A 338 9.19 -21.30 -0.31
CA HIS A 338 9.92 -22.05 0.71
C HIS A 338 9.01 -22.53 1.82
N THR A 339 8.01 -21.73 2.23
CA THR A 339 6.99 -22.15 3.19
C THR A 339 6.17 -23.33 2.66
N ALA A 340 5.69 -23.25 1.41
CA ALA A 340 4.89 -24.31 0.79
C ALA A 340 5.65 -25.64 0.64
N LYS A 341 6.98 -25.57 0.44
CA LYS A 341 7.86 -26.75 0.37
C LYS A 341 8.35 -27.26 1.73
N GLY A 342 8.06 -26.57 2.84
CA GLY A 342 8.56 -26.90 4.16
C GLY A 342 10.06 -26.65 4.37
N GLU A 343 10.69 -25.84 3.53
CA GLU A 343 12.13 -25.55 3.51
C GLU A 343 12.48 -24.46 4.55
N LYS A 344 12.40 -24.79 5.84
CA LYS A 344 12.54 -23.85 6.97
C LYS A 344 13.87 -23.09 6.97
N GLU A 345 14.97 -23.76 6.63
CA GLU A 345 16.30 -23.14 6.65
C GLU A 345 16.49 -22.16 5.50
N GLN A 346 15.99 -22.47 4.30
CA GLN A 346 16.00 -21.56 3.16
C GLN A 346 15.13 -20.34 3.42
N PHE A 347 13.95 -20.54 4.03
CA PHE A 347 13.07 -19.45 4.47
C PHE A 347 13.80 -18.53 5.46
N ARG A 348 14.44 -19.10 6.50
CA ARG A 348 15.19 -18.37 7.52
C ARG A 348 16.34 -17.56 6.93
N ARG A 349 17.14 -18.16 6.03
CA ARG A 349 18.25 -17.48 5.36
C ARG A 349 17.73 -16.33 4.52
N LEU A 350 16.73 -16.57 3.65
CA LEU A 350 16.18 -15.54 2.78
C LEU A 350 15.56 -14.38 3.57
N LEU A 351 14.81 -14.69 4.64
CA LEU A 351 14.24 -13.67 5.52
C LEU A 351 15.33 -12.85 6.21
N THR A 352 16.39 -13.50 6.72
CA THR A 352 17.54 -12.82 7.33
C THR A 352 18.25 -11.91 6.34
N ASP A 353 18.45 -12.37 5.10
CA ASP A 353 19.07 -11.58 4.02
C ASP A 353 18.25 -10.35 3.67
N VAL A 354 16.93 -10.48 3.61
CA VAL A 354 16.01 -9.36 3.38
C VAL A 354 16.09 -8.36 4.53
N CYS A 355 16.00 -8.80 5.76
CA CYS A 355 16.11 -7.94 6.94
C CYS A 355 17.46 -7.21 6.97
N ALA A 356 18.56 -7.91 6.72
CA ALA A 356 19.90 -7.33 6.73
C ALA A 356 20.09 -6.31 5.60
N SER A 357 19.58 -6.61 4.39
CA SER A 357 19.63 -5.70 3.24
C SER A 357 18.81 -4.42 3.48
N ILE A 358 17.65 -4.56 4.10
CA ILE A 358 16.79 -3.41 4.45
C ILE A 358 17.46 -2.56 5.54
N LEU A 359 18.01 -3.18 6.61
CA LEU A 359 18.73 -2.46 7.65
C LEU A 359 19.92 -1.67 7.09
N LEU A 360 20.64 -2.24 6.14
CA LEU A 360 21.76 -1.59 5.46
C LEU A 360 21.35 -0.27 4.77
N LEU A 361 20.11 -0.20 4.27
CA LEU A 361 19.59 0.96 3.56
C LEU A 361 18.82 1.92 4.48
N ILE A 362 17.99 1.39 5.39
CA ILE A 362 17.09 2.24 6.16
C ILE A 362 17.79 3.01 7.28
N VAL A 363 18.82 2.42 7.91
CA VAL A 363 19.53 3.08 9.00
C VAL A 363 20.20 4.38 8.56
N PRO A 364 21.00 4.43 7.47
CA PRO A 364 21.56 5.71 6.99
C PRO A 364 20.48 6.69 6.53
N VAL A 365 19.35 6.20 5.99
CA VAL A 365 18.22 7.06 5.60
C VAL A 365 17.60 7.71 6.84
N ILE A 366 17.31 6.96 7.90
CA ILE A 366 16.75 7.49 9.15
C ILE A 366 17.70 8.53 9.75
N VAL A 367 18.98 8.19 9.88
CA VAL A 367 19.98 9.11 10.46
C VAL A 367 20.13 10.34 9.58
N GLY A 368 20.17 10.20 8.26
CA GLY A 368 20.20 11.32 7.33
C GLY A 368 18.98 12.22 7.45
N LEU A 369 17.77 11.67 7.51
CA LEU A 369 16.54 12.44 7.71
C LEU A 369 16.54 13.19 9.06
N ILE A 370 17.02 12.58 10.13
CA ILE A 370 17.09 13.22 11.44
C ILE A 370 18.11 14.37 11.43
N LEU A 371 19.31 14.14 10.90
CA LEU A 371 20.39 15.12 10.92
C LEU A 371 20.14 16.32 9.99
N TYR A 372 19.50 16.09 8.86
CA TYR A 372 19.26 17.09 7.82
C TYR A 372 17.79 17.52 7.70
N ALA A 373 16.94 17.21 8.70
CA ALA A 373 15.51 17.50 8.65
C ALA A 373 15.21 18.96 8.28
N GLY A 374 15.85 19.92 8.93
CA GLY A 374 15.68 21.36 8.65
C GLY A 374 16.11 21.70 7.23
N ASP A 375 17.32 21.26 6.83
CA ASP A 375 17.84 21.51 5.49
C ASP A 375 16.94 20.91 4.39
N ILE A 376 16.38 19.72 4.65
CA ILE A 376 15.44 19.04 3.73
C ILE A 376 14.14 19.83 3.63
N MET A 377 13.55 20.24 4.75
CA MET A 377 12.30 21.00 4.76
C MET A 377 12.47 22.34 4.03
N GLU A 378 13.54 23.04 4.26
CA GLU A 378 13.85 24.32 3.61
C GLU A 378 14.15 24.13 2.11
N LEU A 379 14.99 23.15 1.75
CA LEU A 379 15.38 22.91 0.37
C LEU A 379 14.21 22.43 -0.48
N VAL A 380 13.40 21.50 0.05
CA VAL A 380 12.31 20.88 -0.70
C VAL A 380 11.08 21.78 -0.72
N PHE A 381 10.63 22.26 0.44
CA PHE A 381 9.34 22.96 0.55
C PHE A 381 9.49 24.49 0.69
N GLY A 382 10.63 24.99 1.17
CA GLY A 382 10.88 26.40 1.41
C GLY A 382 10.96 26.73 2.90
N ALA A 383 11.49 27.92 3.22
CA ALA A 383 11.76 28.37 4.60
C ALA A 383 10.51 28.36 5.50
N SER A 384 9.32 28.62 4.94
CA SER A 384 8.05 28.59 5.69
C SER A 384 7.70 27.20 6.28
N TYR A 385 8.33 26.14 5.79
CA TYR A 385 8.13 24.76 6.27
C TYR A 385 9.18 24.29 7.28
N LEU A 386 10.15 25.12 7.63
CA LEU A 386 11.21 24.80 8.58
C LEU A 386 10.68 24.30 9.95
N PRO A 387 9.56 24.82 10.51
CA PRO A 387 8.96 24.27 11.72
C PRO A 387 8.61 22.79 11.66
N GLY A 388 8.38 22.23 10.47
CA GLY A 388 8.13 20.80 10.26
C GLY A 388 9.34 19.89 10.45
N ALA A 389 10.53 20.43 10.70
CA ALA A 389 11.75 19.64 10.89
C ALA A 389 11.62 18.62 12.04
N LEU A 390 11.04 19.03 13.18
CA LEU A 390 10.84 18.12 14.31
C LEU A 390 9.86 16.99 13.97
N SER A 391 8.75 17.31 13.29
CA SER A 391 7.81 16.28 12.81
C SER A 391 8.48 15.30 11.84
N LEU A 392 9.36 15.79 10.94
CA LEU A 392 10.13 14.93 10.04
C LEU A 392 11.12 14.04 10.80
N GLN A 393 11.79 14.54 11.83
CA GLN A 393 12.68 13.75 12.69
C GLN A 393 11.93 12.61 13.40
N LEU A 394 10.77 12.91 13.97
CA LEU A 394 9.91 11.91 14.63
C LEU A 394 9.40 10.87 13.63
N LEU A 395 8.92 11.30 12.46
CA LEU A 395 8.50 10.40 11.40
C LEU A 395 9.66 9.56 10.84
N ALA A 396 10.88 10.11 10.80
CA ALA A 396 12.08 9.34 10.46
C ALA A 396 12.33 8.21 11.48
N ALA A 397 12.14 8.48 12.77
CA ALA A 397 12.20 7.41 13.78
C ALA A 397 11.06 6.38 13.61
N ALA A 398 9.86 6.83 13.23
CA ALA A 398 8.74 5.93 12.90
C ALA A 398 9.05 4.97 11.75
N LEU A 399 9.92 5.35 10.79
CA LEU A 399 10.33 4.48 9.67
C LEU A 399 10.94 3.16 10.13
N LEU A 400 11.64 3.14 11.26
CA LEU A 400 12.21 1.90 11.78
C LEU A 400 11.13 0.87 12.08
N PHE A 401 10.06 1.30 12.77
CA PHE A 401 8.91 0.45 13.09
C PHE A 401 8.08 0.14 11.86
N ALA A 402 7.85 1.11 10.98
CA ALA A 402 7.08 0.95 9.75
C ALA A 402 7.70 -0.09 8.80
N VAL A 403 9.02 -0.09 8.68
CA VAL A 403 9.75 -1.08 7.87
C VAL A 403 9.72 -2.45 8.54
N GLY A 404 9.88 -2.51 9.88
CA GLY A 404 9.68 -3.72 10.67
C GLY A 404 8.29 -4.31 10.47
N ASN A 405 7.25 -3.48 10.47
CA ASN A 405 5.87 -3.87 10.14
C ASN A 405 5.77 -4.46 8.74
N GLY A 406 6.36 -3.78 7.74
CA GLY A 406 6.36 -4.26 6.36
C GLY A 406 6.95 -5.65 6.24
N ILE A 407 8.04 -5.94 6.95
CA ILE A 407 8.66 -7.27 7.02
C ILE A 407 7.75 -8.26 7.74
N ALA A 408 7.23 -7.91 8.92
CA ALA A 408 6.38 -8.80 9.71
C ALA A 408 5.10 -9.18 8.95
N VAL A 409 4.43 -8.21 8.35
CA VAL A 409 3.17 -8.41 7.60
C VAL A 409 3.40 -9.17 6.29
N ASN A 410 4.36 -8.72 5.48
CA ASN A 410 4.50 -9.20 4.10
C ASN A 410 5.49 -10.37 3.95
N CYS A 411 6.56 -10.41 4.77
CA CYS A 411 7.59 -11.45 4.64
C CYS A 411 7.42 -12.60 5.64
N ILE A 412 6.64 -12.40 6.71
CA ILE A 412 6.41 -13.42 7.72
C ILE A 412 4.95 -13.88 7.71
N ASN A 413 4.01 -13.00 8.09
CA ASN A 413 2.60 -13.39 8.28
C ASN A 413 1.94 -13.84 6.98
N ALA A 414 2.12 -13.11 5.86
CA ALA A 414 1.50 -13.48 4.59
C ALA A 414 1.99 -14.83 4.05
N PRO A 415 3.32 -15.15 4.00
CA PRO A 415 3.78 -16.47 3.60
C PRO A 415 3.37 -17.60 4.54
N LEU A 416 3.18 -17.32 5.83
CA LEU A 416 2.74 -18.30 6.83
C LEU A 416 1.21 -18.47 6.89
N GLY A 417 0.43 -17.65 6.16
CA GLY A 417 -1.03 -17.68 6.19
C GLY A 417 -1.66 -17.02 7.43
N GLU A 418 -0.88 -16.23 8.17
CA GLU A 418 -1.30 -15.54 9.40
C GLU A 418 -1.77 -14.09 9.11
N GLU A 419 -2.45 -13.87 8.00
CA GLU A 419 -2.98 -12.55 7.57
C GLU A 419 -3.98 -11.96 8.58
N ARG A 420 -4.67 -12.83 9.34
CA ARG A 420 -5.60 -12.41 10.41
C ARG A 420 -4.89 -11.65 11.53
N VAL A 421 -3.67 -12.04 11.85
CA VAL A 421 -2.84 -11.35 12.86
C VAL A 421 -2.50 -9.94 12.38
N SER A 422 -2.10 -9.80 11.11
CA SER A 422 -1.80 -8.51 10.51
C SER A 422 -3.02 -7.60 10.48
N MET A 423 -4.20 -8.12 10.11
CA MET A 423 -5.45 -7.36 10.12
C MET A 423 -5.81 -6.90 11.54
N PHE A 424 -5.74 -7.79 12.53
CA PHE A 424 -6.00 -7.45 13.93
C PHE A 424 -5.04 -6.37 14.43
N ALA A 425 -3.73 -6.51 14.15
CA ALA A 425 -2.73 -5.52 14.53
C ALA A 425 -3.02 -4.14 13.91
N THR A 426 -3.40 -4.09 12.63
CA THR A 426 -3.76 -2.85 11.94
C THR A 426 -5.00 -2.19 12.56
N ILE A 427 -6.02 -2.96 12.89
CA ILE A 427 -7.23 -2.43 13.56
C ILE A 427 -6.88 -1.86 14.94
N CYS A 428 -6.11 -2.60 15.74
CA CYS A 428 -5.68 -2.11 17.06
C CYS A 428 -4.86 -0.83 16.94
N ALA A 429 -3.95 -0.76 15.97
CA ALA A 429 -3.15 0.44 15.72
C ALA A 429 -4.00 1.63 15.24
N ALA A 430 -4.97 1.40 14.36
CA ALA A 430 -5.89 2.44 13.90
C ALA A 430 -6.70 3.04 15.06
N VAL A 431 -7.29 2.18 15.90
CA VAL A 431 -8.05 2.62 17.08
C VAL A 431 -7.15 3.36 18.08
N SER A 432 -5.97 2.81 18.37
CA SER A 432 -5.01 3.45 19.28
C SER A 432 -4.48 4.78 18.73
N ASN A 433 -4.21 4.86 17.44
CA ASN A 433 -3.76 6.10 16.79
C ASN A 433 -4.82 7.20 16.93
N VAL A 434 -6.09 6.92 16.58
CA VAL A 434 -7.19 7.89 16.73
C VAL A 434 -7.36 8.29 18.20
N ALA A 435 -7.37 7.33 19.12
CA ALA A 435 -7.52 7.61 20.54
C ALA A 435 -6.38 8.49 21.08
N LEU A 436 -5.13 8.18 20.74
CA LEU A 436 -3.98 8.98 21.14
C LEU A 436 -3.99 10.37 20.50
N ASN A 437 -4.40 10.47 19.23
CA ASN A 437 -4.49 11.74 18.51
C ASN A 437 -5.49 12.71 19.16
N LEU A 438 -6.60 12.22 19.72
CA LEU A 438 -7.58 13.05 20.43
C LEU A 438 -6.96 13.82 21.61
N PHE A 439 -5.91 13.27 22.24
CA PHE A 439 -5.20 13.92 23.35
C PHE A 439 -3.93 14.62 22.90
N MET A 440 -3.16 14.02 21.99
CA MET A 440 -1.83 14.51 21.62
C MET A 440 -1.89 15.68 20.63
N ILE A 441 -2.81 15.64 19.65
CA ILE A 441 -2.91 16.71 18.64
C ILE A 441 -3.32 18.05 19.26
N PRO A 442 -4.33 18.16 20.14
CA PRO A 442 -4.69 19.45 20.75
C PRO A 442 -3.56 20.08 21.56
N VAL A 443 -2.66 19.26 22.16
CA VAL A 443 -1.57 19.73 23.03
C VAL A 443 -0.30 19.98 22.23
N PHE A 444 0.11 19.02 21.38
CA PHE A 444 1.40 19.00 20.68
C PHE A 444 1.29 19.24 19.17
N ARG A 445 0.08 19.47 18.65
CA ARG A 445 -0.20 19.80 17.26
C ARG A 445 0.43 18.77 16.30
N GLU A 446 1.16 19.20 15.27
CA GLU A 446 1.80 18.33 14.26
C GLU A 446 2.84 17.37 14.86
N THR A 447 3.52 17.76 15.93
CA THR A 447 4.46 16.86 16.63
C THR A 447 3.73 15.76 17.39
N GLY A 448 2.52 16.07 17.92
CA GLY A 448 1.63 15.10 18.54
C GLY A 448 1.23 13.99 17.55
N ALA A 449 0.82 14.37 16.34
CA ALA A 449 0.51 13.42 15.26
C ALA A 449 1.72 12.54 14.89
N ALA A 450 2.92 13.11 14.85
CA ALA A 450 4.13 12.34 14.58
C ALA A 450 4.47 11.33 15.69
N ILE A 451 4.27 11.70 16.96
CA ILE A 451 4.47 10.80 18.12
C ILE A 451 3.46 9.64 18.09
N THR A 452 2.19 9.93 17.81
CA THR A 452 1.15 8.90 17.74
C THR A 452 1.38 7.95 16.58
N THR A 453 1.93 8.43 15.45
CA THR A 453 2.36 7.59 14.34
C THR A 453 3.47 6.62 14.76
N ILE A 454 4.48 7.07 15.53
CA ILE A 454 5.51 6.18 16.09
C ILE A 454 4.86 5.10 16.95
N ALA A 455 3.97 5.49 17.87
CA ALA A 455 3.30 4.56 18.77
C ALA A 455 2.45 3.52 18.00
N ALA A 456 1.73 3.96 16.98
CA ALA A 456 0.90 3.10 16.16
C ALA A 456 1.74 2.10 15.33
N GLU A 457 2.83 2.56 14.69
CA GLU A 457 3.75 1.68 13.96
C GLU A 457 4.43 0.67 14.90
N ALA A 458 4.85 1.11 16.09
CA ALA A 458 5.41 0.22 17.10
C ALA A 458 4.39 -0.82 17.57
N LEU A 459 3.14 -0.43 17.77
CA LEU A 459 2.07 -1.32 18.22
C LEU A 459 1.79 -2.44 17.19
N VAL A 460 1.73 -2.11 15.89
CA VAL A 460 1.58 -3.14 14.84
C VAL A 460 2.71 -4.15 14.92
N LEU A 461 3.95 -3.68 14.99
CA LEU A 461 5.13 -4.55 15.04
C LEU A 461 5.09 -5.46 16.27
N VAL A 462 4.79 -4.90 17.44
CA VAL A 462 4.71 -5.64 18.72
C VAL A 462 3.64 -6.72 18.63
N ILE A 463 2.42 -6.40 18.16
CA ILE A 463 1.33 -7.38 18.03
C ILE A 463 1.70 -8.48 17.04
N CYS A 464 2.26 -8.13 15.87
CA CYS A 464 2.66 -9.11 14.86
C CYS A 464 3.72 -10.10 15.42
N LEU A 465 4.71 -9.60 16.17
CA LEU A 465 5.73 -10.45 16.76
C LEU A 465 5.24 -11.24 17.97
N ALA A 466 4.41 -10.62 18.84
CA ALA A 466 3.88 -11.30 20.04
C ALA A 466 2.94 -12.45 19.70
N ARG A 467 2.17 -12.32 18.61
CA ARG A 467 1.24 -13.35 18.14
C ARG A 467 1.91 -14.45 17.31
N LEU A 468 3.23 -14.36 17.07
CA LEU A 468 4.01 -15.35 16.32
C LEU A 468 5.00 -16.04 17.27
N PRO A 469 4.60 -17.11 17.97
CA PRO A 469 5.51 -17.85 18.85
C PRO A 469 6.72 -18.38 18.07
N GLY A 470 7.90 -18.20 18.64
CA GLY A 470 9.13 -18.67 18.00
C GLY A 470 9.65 -17.80 16.84
N TRP A 471 9.16 -16.57 16.63
CA TRP A 471 9.65 -15.67 15.57
C TRP A 471 11.18 -15.48 15.59
N ARG A 472 11.81 -15.57 16.78
CA ARG A 472 13.27 -15.52 16.93
C ARG A 472 13.99 -16.66 16.21
N LYS A 473 13.34 -17.81 16.05
CA LYS A 473 13.88 -18.97 15.31
C LYS A 473 13.83 -18.77 13.79
N LEU A 474 12.99 -17.82 13.32
CA LEU A 474 12.86 -17.48 11.90
C LEU A 474 13.97 -16.56 11.37
N LEU A 475 14.80 -16.02 12.26
CA LEU A 475 15.86 -15.07 11.94
C LEU A 475 17.19 -15.52 12.52
N ASP A 476 18.28 -15.22 11.83
CA ASP A 476 19.62 -15.34 12.40
C ASP A 476 20.00 -14.05 13.13
N LEU A 477 19.70 -14.00 14.43
CA LEU A 477 19.91 -12.82 15.26
C LEU A 477 21.39 -12.43 15.37
N ARG A 478 22.33 -13.38 15.22
CA ARG A 478 23.78 -13.07 15.26
C ARG A 478 24.20 -12.31 14.02
N VAL A 479 23.74 -12.77 12.87
CA VAL A 479 23.97 -12.11 11.57
C VAL A 479 23.35 -10.72 11.57
N LEU A 480 22.08 -10.60 12.00
CA LEU A 480 21.40 -9.31 12.08
C LEU A 480 22.08 -8.35 13.06
N GLY A 481 22.47 -8.84 14.26
CA GLY A 481 23.17 -8.02 15.26
C GLY A 481 24.50 -7.47 14.73
N ARG A 482 25.31 -8.31 14.08
CA ARG A 482 26.56 -7.87 13.45
C ARG A 482 26.31 -6.86 12.33
N ASN A 483 25.34 -7.12 11.48
CA ASN A 483 24.98 -6.20 10.41
C ASN A 483 24.46 -4.85 10.95
N THR A 484 23.63 -4.87 12.01
CA THR A 484 23.16 -3.66 12.68
C THR A 484 24.32 -2.87 13.27
N LEU A 485 25.29 -3.53 13.91
CA LEU A 485 26.48 -2.85 14.45
C LEU A 485 27.28 -2.16 13.34
N HIS A 486 27.50 -2.83 12.21
CA HIS A 486 28.18 -2.24 11.05
C HIS A 486 27.41 -1.05 10.47
N THR A 487 26.09 -1.15 10.35
CA THR A 487 25.25 -0.05 9.81
C THR A 487 25.19 1.14 10.75
N VAL A 488 25.15 0.92 12.08
CA VAL A 488 25.20 2.00 13.08
C VAL A 488 26.58 2.67 13.08
N ALA A 489 27.67 1.90 13.00
CA ALA A 489 29.03 2.48 12.88
C ALA A 489 29.16 3.35 11.63
N GLY A 490 28.60 2.90 10.48
CA GLY A 490 28.51 3.71 9.27
C GLY A 490 27.66 4.97 9.45
N ALA A 491 26.55 4.87 10.20
CA ALA A 491 25.68 6.02 10.46
C ALA A 491 26.33 7.09 11.36
N VAL A 492 27.22 6.71 12.27
CA VAL A 492 28.03 7.66 13.06
C VAL A 492 28.89 8.53 12.13
N PHE A 493 29.40 7.97 11.04
CA PHE A 493 30.13 8.75 10.03
C PHE A 493 29.27 9.86 9.41
N LEU A 494 27.98 9.61 9.18
CA LEU A 494 27.05 10.62 8.67
C LEU A 494 26.94 11.81 9.64
N ALA A 495 26.91 11.54 10.94
CA ALA A 495 26.89 12.59 11.95
C ALA A 495 28.19 13.44 11.94
N ALA A 496 29.34 12.79 11.78
CA ALA A 496 30.62 13.48 11.63
C ALA A 496 30.64 14.37 10.36
N VAL A 497 30.15 13.86 9.23
CA VAL A 497 30.01 14.67 8.00
C VAL A 497 29.12 15.89 8.23
N ARG A 498 27.98 15.73 8.92
CA ARG A 498 27.10 16.86 9.26
C ARG A 498 27.84 17.94 10.05
N LEU A 499 28.56 17.55 11.09
CA LEU A 499 29.31 18.49 11.96
C LEU A 499 30.42 19.23 11.20
N ILE A 500 31.06 18.57 10.24
CA ILE A 500 32.17 19.15 9.48
C ILE A 500 31.65 20.06 8.34
N PHE A 501 30.61 19.63 7.60
CA PHE A 501 30.18 20.33 6.38
C PHE A 501 29.18 21.44 6.63
N ALA A 502 28.29 21.30 7.65
CA ALA A 502 27.29 22.32 7.94
C ALA A 502 27.83 23.73 8.12
N PRO A 503 28.91 23.94 8.91
CA PRO A 503 29.44 25.29 9.14
C PRO A 503 30.30 25.83 7.97
N ARG A 504 30.73 24.97 7.03
CA ARG A 504 31.69 25.34 5.97
C ARG A 504 31.04 25.68 4.64
N ILE A 505 29.80 25.22 4.37
CA ILE A 505 29.16 25.42 3.08
C ILE A 505 27.88 26.24 3.27
N ALA A 506 27.95 27.52 2.85
CA ALA A 506 26.85 28.46 2.99
C ALA A 506 25.66 28.14 2.06
N SER A 507 25.93 27.68 0.83
CA SER A 507 24.88 27.37 -0.13
C SER A 507 24.18 26.07 0.27
N LEU A 508 22.88 26.16 0.61
CA LEU A 508 22.04 25.03 1.04
C LEU A 508 22.00 23.87 0.02
N PRO A 509 21.78 24.11 -1.31
CA PRO A 509 21.78 23.03 -2.29
C PRO A 509 23.14 22.33 -2.40
N VAL A 510 24.23 23.10 -2.43
CA VAL A 510 25.60 22.54 -2.52
C VAL A 510 25.93 21.74 -1.27
N ARG A 511 25.56 22.26 -0.09
CA ARG A 511 25.71 21.56 1.19
C ARG A 511 24.99 20.21 1.19
N MET A 512 23.74 20.18 0.74
CA MET A 512 22.95 18.96 0.71
C MET A 512 23.50 17.93 -0.27
N VAL A 513 23.83 18.35 -1.50
CA VAL A 513 24.39 17.43 -2.51
C VAL A 513 25.73 16.88 -2.05
N SER A 514 26.63 17.74 -1.58
CA SER A 514 27.96 17.31 -1.09
C SER A 514 27.84 16.40 0.14
N ALA A 515 26.95 16.72 1.09
CA ALA A 515 26.70 15.90 2.26
C ALA A 515 26.16 14.50 1.88
N ILE A 516 25.21 14.41 0.95
CA ILE A 516 24.67 13.13 0.48
C ILE A 516 25.79 12.30 -0.17
N LEU A 517 26.56 12.90 -1.09
CA LEU A 517 27.62 12.17 -1.82
C LEU A 517 28.72 11.69 -0.87
N VAL A 518 29.22 12.57 0.02
CA VAL A 518 30.28 12.22 0.98
C VAL A 518 29.77 11.21 2.00
N SER A 519 28.53 11.37 2.49
CA SER A 519 27.91 10.41 3.41
C SER A 519 27.73 9.04 2.78
N ALA A 520 27.24 8.98 1.53
CA ALA A 520 27.06 7.70 0.82
C ALA A 520 28.39 7.01 0.56
N ALA A 521 29.39 7.77 0.08
CA ALA A 521 30.73 7.22 -0.17
C ALA A 521 31.39 6.74 1.14
N GLY A 522 31.39 7.57 2.18
CA GLY A 522 32.00 7.24 3.46
C GLY A 522 31.29 6.10 4.17
N TYR A 523 29.94 6.06 4.13
CA TYR A 523 29.17 4.93 4.63
C TYR A 523 29.58 3.63 3.95
N GLY A 524 29.68 3.64 2.62
CA GLY A 524 30.14 2.48 1.84
C GLY A 524 31.57 2.07 2.22
N ILE A 525 32.48 3.02 2.39
CA ILE A 525 33.87 2.76 2.82
C ILE A 525 33.92 2.14 4.22
N VAL A 526 33.18 2.68 5.19
CA VAL A 526 33.10 2.13 6.55
C VAL A 526 32.62 0.68 6.53
N LEU A 527 31.57 0.40 5.76
CA LEU A 527 31.05 -0.96 5.63
C LEU A 527 32.03 -1.93 4.96
N LEU A 528 32.82 -1.46 3.99
CA LEU A 528 33.89 -2.26 3.36
C LEU A 528 35.02 -2.55 4.34
N LEU A 529 35.45 -1.56 5.10
CA LEU A 529 36.47 -1.72 6.15
C LEU A 529 36.04 -2.71 7.24
N LEU A 530 34.76 -2.66 7.63
CA LEU A 530 34.16 -3.61 8.57
C LEU A 530 33.84 -4.98 7.92
N ARG A 531 34.20 -5.18 6.67
CA ARG A 531 33.95 -6.42 5.89
C ARG A 531 32.50 -6.86 5.95
N ASN A 532 31.56 -5.94 5.73
CA ASN A 532 30.15 -6.25 5.72
C ASN A 532 29.81 -7.23 4.58
N GLU A 533 29.40 -8.45 4.95
CA GLU A 533 29.14 -9.54 4.02
C GLU A 533 28.05 -9.22 3.00
N TYR A 534 27.04 -8.46 3.38
CA TYR A 534 25.93 -8.08 2.49
C TYR A 534 26.36 -7.08 1.42
N LEU A 535 27.15 -6.07 1.79
CA LEU A 535 27.68 -5.12 0.81
C LEU A 535 28.66 -5.81 -0.15
N ILE A 536 29.57 -6.62 0.38
CA ILE A 536 30.54 -7.38 -0.44
C ILE A 536 29.81 -8.35 -1.38
N GLY A 537 28.81 -9.07 -0.89
CA GLY A 537 27.99 -9.97 -1.69
C GLY A 537 27.23 -9.26 -2.83
N MET A 538 26.73 -8.04 -2.59
CA MET A 538 26.11 -7.23 -3.65
C MET A 538 27.10 -6.82 -4.74
N LEU A 539 28.32 -6.44 -4.37
CA LEU A 539 29.39 -6.06 -5.31
C LEU A 539 29.88 -7.25 -6.14
N GLN A 540 30.06 -8.42 -5.52
CA GLN A 540 30.49 -9.64 -6.22
C GLN A 540 29.46 -10.14 -7.22
N ARG A 541 28.17 -10.11 -6.88
CA ARG A 541 27.08 -10.49 -7.81
C ARG A 541 27.00 -9.58 -9.04
N LYS A 542 27.44 -8.33 -8.94
CA LYS A 542 27.52 -7.41 -10.07
C LYS A 542 28.67 -7.80 -11.03
N ASN A 543 29.81 -8.20 -10.48
CA ASN A 543 30.97 -8.59 -11.28
C ASN A 543 30.82 -9.97 -11.96
N SER A 544 29.98 -10.87 -11.42
CA SER A 544 29.70 -12.16 -12.04
C SER A 544 28.64 -12.13 -13.16
N LYS A 545 28.03 -10.98 -13.42
CA LYS A 545 27.05 -10.76 -14.49
C LYS A 545 27.59 -9.92 -15.66
N GLN A 546 28.80 -9.43 -15.57
CA GLN A 546 29.62 -8.92 -16.68
C GLN A 546 30.53 -10.02 -17.21
#